data_134caee76da35c6c8d58f8d53a1891ba
#
_entry.id   134caee76da35c6c8d58f8d53a1891ba
#
_cell.length_a   1.000
_cell.length_b   1.000
_cell.length_c   1.000
_cell.angle_alpha   90.00
_cell.angle_beta   90.00
_cell.angle_gamma   90.00
#
_symmetry.space_group_name_H-M   'P 1'
#
loop_
_entity.id
_entity.type
_entity.pdbx_description
1 polymer ?
#
loop_
_entity_poly.entity_id
_entity_poly.type
_entity_poly.pdbx_seq_one_letter_code
_entity_poly.pdbx_strand_id
1 'polypeptide(L)'
;TKHGKMRPYIIYAAIPIGVLTVLMYLSPNLEKRELMIYSAVVYVVWGMIYTMADVPFWSLPNVLTPDADERGKVISVGRTFNGVGSAVPGVLFLVIGLTLPKILGTSDGLDYNKKKYLIMAIVTVVIGIILYASSYFRVKERVVIPDRKPQPGEPSQLSRIFKCKPLMLVIAMGILSSGRYM
;
A
#
# COMPACT_ATOMS: atom_id res chain seq x y z
N THR A 1 -2.19 11.61 21.64
CA THR A 1 -0.75 11.65 21.27
C THR A 1 -0.46 12.90 20.45
N LYS A 2 0.68 13.57 20.66
CA LYS A 2 1.08 14.82 19.96
C LYS A 2 1.18 14.67 18.44
N HIS A 3 1.23 13.44 17.91
CA HIS A 3 1.46 13.13 16.50
C HIS A 3 0.25 12.50 15.79
N GLY A 4 -0.91 12.41 16.44
CA GLY A 4 -2.07 11.69 15.92
C GLY A 4 -1.98 10.18 16.15
N LYS A 5 -3.04 9.43 15.76
CA LYS A 5 -3.16 7.98 16.00
C LYS A 5 -2.81 7.18 14.74
N MET A 6 -3.16 7.69 13.55
CA MET A 6 -3.02 6.99 12.27
C MET A 6 -1.73 7.35 11.51
N ARG A 7 -1.30 8.62 11.60
CA ARG A 7 -0.12 9.15 10.88
C ARG A 7 1.19 8.39 11.11
N PRO A 8 1.56 8.01 12.37
CA PRO A 8 2.83 7.31 12.60
C PRO A 8 2.93 5.98 11.88
N TYR A 9 1.82 5.24 11.79
CA TYR A 9 1.80 3.92 11.12
C TYR A 9 2.13 4.03 9.63
N ILE A 10 1.68 5.11 8.98
CA ILE A 10 1.91 5.33 7.56
C ILE A 10 3.41 5.49 7.27
N ILE A 11 4.12 6.30 8.04
CA ILE A 11 5.54 6.54 7.79
C ILE A 11 6.43 5.37 8.23
N TYR A 12 6.10 4.73 9.37
CA TYR A 12 6.86 3.57 9.84
C TYR A 12 6.72 2.36 8.92
N ALA A 13 5.59 2.18 8.27
CA ALA A 13 5.39 1.10 7.30
C ALA A 13 6.01 1.40 5.93
N ALA A 14 6.23 2.66 5.57
CA ALA A 14 6.77 3.05 4.27
C ALA A 14 8.17 2.46 3.99
N ILE A 15 9.05 2.47 5.01
CA ILE A 15 10.43 1.96 4.86
C ILE A 15 10.43 0.44 4.67
N PRO A 16 9.80 -0.39 5.53
CA PRO A 16 9.73 -1.83 5.33
C PRO A 16 9.06 -2.22 4.00
N ILE A 17 7.98 -1.53 3.61
CA ILE A 17 7.32 -1.76 2.32
C ILE A 17 8.32 -1.51 1.17
N GLY A 18 9.05 -0.40 1.22
CA GLY A 18 10.07 -0.08 0.21
C GLY A 18 11.16 -1.14 0.11
N VAL A 19 11.73 -1.55 1.23
CA VAL A 19 12.76 -2.61 1.28
C VAL A 19 12.24 -3.92 0.71
N LEU A 20 11.06 -4.37 1.13
CA LEU A 20 10.45 -5.60 0.65
C LEU A 20 10.08 -5.53 -0.84
N THR A 21 9.66 -4.35 -1.33
CA THR A 21 9.42 -4.14 -2.76
C THR A 21 10.71 -4.34 -3.54
N VAL A 22 11.82 -3.76 -3.11
CA VAL A 22 13.12 -3.98 -3.78
C VAL A 22 13.54 -5.44 -3.70
N LEU A 23 13.39 -6.09 -2.55
CA LEU A 23 13.71 -7.51 -2.39
C LEU A 23 12.86 -8.40 -3.31
N MET A 24 11.60 -8.07 -3.53
CA MET A 24 10.72 -8.84 -4.43
C MET A 24 11.20 -8.82 -5.89
N TYR A 25 11.81 -7.71 -6.33
CA TYR A 25 12.39 -7.59 -7.67
C TYR A 25 13.90 -7.92 -7.72
N LEU A 26 14.52 -8.13 -6.56
CA LEU A 26 15.87 -8.68 -6.48
C LEU A 26 15.79 -10.16 -6.81
N SER A 27 16.17 -10.52 -8.04
CA SER A 27 16.19 -11.91 -8.50
C SER A 27 17.55 -12.55 -8.18
N PRO A 28 17.75 -13.12 -6.98
CA PRO A 28 19.00 -13.76 -6.62
C PRO A 28 19.26 -14.97 -7.52
N ASN A 29 20.54 -15.34 -7.69
CA ASN A 29 20.94 -16.50 -8.49
C ASN A 29 20.69 -17.78 -7.69
N LEU A 30 19.43 -18.14 -7.52
CA LEU A 30 18.96 -19.35 -6.85
C LEU A 30 18.43 -20.34 -7.88
N GLU A 31 18.34 -21.61 -7.51
CA GLU A 31 17.64 -22.61 -8.32
C GLU A 31 16.15 -22.25 -8.45
N LYS A 32 15.51 -22.73 -9.51
CA LYS A 32 14.13 -22.38 -9.85
C LYS A 32 13.14 -22.63 -8.70
N ARG A 33 13.33 -23.70 -7.95
CA ARG A 33 12.48 -24.07 -6.80
C ARG A 33 12.69 -23.11 -5.63
N GLU A 34 13.94 -22.80 -5.32
CA GLU A 34 14.30 -21.88 -4.24
C GLU A 34 13.85 -20.46 -4.53
N LEU A 35 13.99 -20.01 -5.78
CA LEU A 35 13.51 -18.71 -6.23
C LEU A 35 11.99 -18.58 -6.09
N MET A 36 11.25 -19.65 -6.36
CA MET A 36 9.79 -19.69 -6.17
C MET A 36 9.41 -19.54 -4.70
N ILE A 37 10.10 -20.27 -3.82
CA ILE A 37 9.86 -20.18 -2.36
C ILE A 37 10.23 -18.78 -1.85
N TYR A 38 11.39 -18.25 -2.25
CA TYR A 38 11.82 -16.89 -1.92
C TYR A 38 10.77 -15.86 -2.31
N SER A 39 10.30 -15.89 -3.56
CA SER A 39 9.32 -14.94 -4.07
C SER A 39 7.98 -15.04 -3.31
N ALA A 40 7.54 -16.25 -3.00
CA ALA A 40 6.31 -16.48 -2.25
C ALA A 40 6.41 -15.91 -0.81
N VAL A 41 7.52 -16.19 -0.12
CA VAL A 41 7.74 -15.69 1.24
C VAL A 41 7.81 -14.16 1.28
N VAL A 42 8.62 -13.56 0.39
CA VAL A 42 8.76 -12.10 0.30
C VAL A 42 7.42 -11.45 -0.02
N TYR A 43 6.63 -12.02 -0.94
CA TYR A 43 5.31 -11.51 -1.30
C TYR A 43 4.33 -11.55 -0.13
N VAL A 44 4.28 -12.65 0.61
CA VAL A 44 3.40 -12.77 1.79
C VAL A 44 3.79 -11.75 2.86
N VAL A 45 5.08 -11.64 3.18
CA VAL A 45 5.57 -10.68 4.18
C VAL A 45 5.29 -9.25 3.73
N TRP A 46 5.51 -8.95 2.44
CA TRP A 46 5.18 -7.65 1.86
C TRP A 46 3.69 -7.32 2.01
N GLY A 47 2.80 -8.26 1.69
CA GLY A 47 1.36 -8.08 1.84
C GLY A 47 0.92 -7.83 3.28
N MET A 48 1.53 -8.53 4.26
CA MET A 48 1.25 -8.31 5.69
C MET A 48 1.63 -6.90 6.13
N ILE A 49 2.83 -6.43 5.76
CA ILE A 49 3.31 -5.09 6.14
C ILE A 49 2.57 -4.00 5.36
N TYR A 50 2.26 -4.23 4.08
CA TYR A 50 1.45 -3.32 3.28
C TYR A 50 0.09 -3.05 3.92
N THR A 51 -0.58 -4.07 4.42
CA THR A 51 -1.88 -3.95 5.10
C THR A 51 -1.78 -3.04 6.35
N MET A 52 -0.65 -3.05 7.05
CA MET A 52 -0.43 -2.16 8.21
C MET A 52 -0.37 -0.67 7.83
N ALA A 53 -0.04 -0.33 6.60
CA ALA A 53 -0.09 1.04 6.08
C ALA A 53 -1.44 1.35 5.42
N ASP A 54 -1.99 0.40 4.68
CA ASP A 54 -3.20 0.59 3.88
C ASP A 54 -4.44 0.87 4.75
N VAL A 55 -4.61 0.13 5.84
CA VAL A 55 -5.74 0.32 6.76
C VAL A 55 -5.74 1.73 7.41
N PRO A 56 -4.64 2.22 8.00
CA PRO A 56 -4.58 3.60 8.50
C PRO A 56 -4.77 4.64 7.41
N PHE A 57 -4.24 4.42 6.21
CA PHE A 57 -4.37 5.33 5.08
C PHE A 57 -5.84 5.54 4.70
N TRP A 58 -6.61 4.46 4.51
CA TRP A 58 -8.04 4.55 4.18
C TRP A 58 -8.92 4.98 5.36
N SER A 59 -8.42 4.89 6.59
CA SER A 59 -9.08 5.40 7.77
C SER A 59 -8.84 6.91 8.01
N LEU A 60 -7.84 7.48 7.34
CA LEU A 60 -7.42 8.88 7.53
C LEU A 60 -8.55 9.88 7.25
N PRO A 61 -9.39 9.76 6.19
CA PRO A 61 -10.51 10.67 5.97
C PRO A 61 -11.47 10.79 7.15
N ASN A 62 -11.62 9.74 7.96
CA ASN A 62 -12.50 9.73 9.12
C ASN A 62 -11.99 10.61 10.28
N VAL A 63 -10.69 10.88 10.32
CA VAL A 63 -10.06 11.73 11.36
C VAL A 63 -9.68 13.12 10.85
N LEU A 64 -9.86 13.38 9.55
CA LEU A 64 -9.59 14.69 8.95
C LEU A 64 -10.75 15.66 9.14
N THR A 65 -11.99 15.20 8.97
CA THR A 65 -13.19 16.03 9.07
C THR A 65 -14.34 15.28 9.72
N PRO A 66 -15.12 15.96 10.60
CA PRO A 66 -16.34 15.40 11.16
C PRO A 66 -17.50 15.40 10.14
N ASP A 67 -17.44 16.25 9.11
CA ASP A 67 -18.48 16.38 8.10
C ASP A 67 -18.46 15.20 7.10
N ALA A 68 -19.64 14.61 6.88
CA ALA A 68 -19.81 13.45 6.00
C ALA A 68 -19.61 13.82 4.52
N ASP A 69 -20.05 15.00 4.10
CA ASP A 69 -19.95 15.45 2.71
C ASP A 69 -18.51 15.80 2.34
N GLU A 70 -17.79 16.49 3.23
CA GLU A 70 -16.36 16.73 3.03
C GLU A 70 -15.56 15.43 2.96
N ARG A 71 -15.90 14.47 3.82
CA ARG A 71 -15.27 13.14 3.84
C ARG A 71 -15.48 12.41 2.53
N GLY A 72 -16.71 12.44 1.98
CA GLY A 72 -17.03 11.89 0.66
C GLY A 72 -16.19 12.51 -0.45
N LYS A 73 -16.02 13.83 -0.45
CA LYS A 73 -15.17 14.54 -1.41
C LYS A 73 -13.70 14.12 -1.30
N VAL A 74 -13.15 14.05 -0.08
CA VAL A 74 -11.75 13.62 0.15
C VAL A 74 -11.53 12.20 -0.37
N ILE A 75 -12.45 11.27 -0.09
CA ILE A 75 -12.36 9.89 -0.57
C ILE A 75 -12.43 9.83 -2.10
N SER A 76 -13.34 10.60 -2.72
CA SER A 76 -13.49 10.63 -4.18
C SER A 76 -12.24 11.15 -4.87
N VAL A 77 -11.68 12.25 -4.38
CA VAL A 77 -10.42 12.81 -4.87
C VAL A 77 -9.28 11.81 -4.69
N GLY A 78 -9.19 11.18 -3.50
CA GLY A 78 -8.19 10.14 -3.23
C GLY A 78 -8.27 8.97 -4.21
N ARG A 79 -9.47 8.50 -4.54
CA ARG A 79 -9.69 7.42 -5.54
C ARG A 79 -9.29 7.83 -6.94
N THR A 80 -9.58 9.08 -7.34
CA THR A 80 -9.16 9.61 -8.65
C THR A 80 -7.63 9.63 -8.77
N PHE A 81 -6.94 10.15 -7.75
CA PHE A 81 -5.47 10.15 -7.73
C PHE A 81 -4.89 8.74 -7.66
N ASN A 82 -5.54 7.80 -6.96
CA ASN A 82 -5.15 6.40 -6.97
C ASN A 82 -5.24 5.80 -8.37
N GLY A 83 -6.31 6.08 -9.11
CA GLY A 83 -6.46 5.68 -10.51
C GLY A 83 -5.34 6.23 -11.41
N VAL A 84 -5.01 7.51 -11.29
CA VAL A 84 -3.88 8.12 -12.01
C VAL A 84 -2.56 7.49 -11.57
N GLY A 85 -2.35 7.29 -10.26
CA GLY A 85 -1.15 6.68 -9.70
C GLY A 85 -0.92 5.25 -10.18
N SER A 86 -1.98 4.48 -10.44
CA SER A 86 -1.87 3.12 -10.97
C SER A 86 -1.30 3.06 -12.39
N ALA A 87 -1.37 4.14 -13.16
CA ALA A 87 -0.75 4.24 -14.48
C ALA A 87 0.76 4.55 -14.43
N VAL A 88 1.27 5.09 -13.32
CA VAL A 88 2.67 5.50 -13.18
C VAL A 88 3.66 4.36 -13.43
N PRO A 89 3.47 3.13 -12.88
CA PRO A 89 4.37 2.01 -13.19
C PRO A 89 4.44 1.68 -14.69
N GLY A 90 3.32 1.77 -15.41
CA GLY A 90 3.29 1.56 -16.85
C GLY A 90 4.12 2.59 -17.63
N VAL A 91 3.97 3.86 -17.28
CA VAL A 91 4.76 4.95 -17.87
C VAL A 91 6.25 4.79 -17.55
N LEU A 92 6.59 4.49 -16.30
CA LEU A 92 7.98 4.22 -15.89
C LEU A 92 8.57 3.03 -16.65
N PHE A 93 7.80 1.98 -16.88
CA PHE A 93 8.25 0.82 -17.66
C PHE A 93 8.61 1.19 -19.09
N LEU A 94 7.81 2.06 -19.73
CA LEU A 94 8.11 2.58 -21.07
C LEU A 94 9.37 3.47 -21.08
N VAL A 95 9.43 4.44 -20.17
CA VAL A 95 10.56 5.38 -20.11
C VAL A 95 11.88 4.63 -19.84
N ILE A 96 11.90 3.75 -18.84
CA ILE A 96 13.08 2.94 -18.51
C ILE A 96 13.42 1.99 -19.67
N GLY A 97 12.40 1.39 -20.31
CA GLY A 97 12.61 0.53 -21.47
C GLY A 97 13.23 1.23 -22.67
N LEU A 98 12.98 2.52 -22.85
CA LEU A 98 13.55 3.32 -23.93
C LEU A 98 14.92 3.90 -23.61
N THR A 99 15.19 4.17 -22.34
CA THR A 99 16.43 4.84 -21.92
C THR A 99 17.55 3.86 -21.53
N LEU A 100 17.18 2.74 -20.90
CA LEU A 100 18.12 1.76 -20.38
C LEU A 100 18.99 1.08 -21.44
N PRO A 101 18.49 0.72 -22.66
CA PRO A 101 19.32 0.18 -23.72
C PRO A 101 20.43 1.13 -24.18
N LYS A 102 20.15 2.44 -24.17
CA LYS A 102 21.13 3.47 -24.53
C LYS A 102 22.27 3.60 -23.50
N ILE A 103 21.99 3.25 -22.25
CA ILE A 103 22.97 3.33 -21.15
C ILE A 103 23.77 2.04 -21.03
N LEU A 104 23.13 0.89 -21.19
CA LEU A 104 23.74 -0.44 -21.00
C LEU A 104 24.32 -1.03 -22.28
N GLY A 105 24.02 -0.45 -23.45
CA GLY A 105 24.48 -0.97 -24.75
C GLY A 105 23.86 -2.30 -25.18
N THR A 106 22.93 -2.84 -24.41
CA THR A 106 22.20 -4.11 -24.68
C THR A 106 20.72 -3.89 -24.48
N SER A 107 19.89 -4.45 -25.36
CA SER A 107 18.43 -4.31 -25.34
C SER A 107 17.69 -5.58 -24.95
N ASP A 108 18.39 -6.73 -24.91
CA ASP A 108 17.77 -8.03 -24.71
C ASP A 108 18.59 -8.92 -23.79
N GLY A 109 17.91 -9.88 -23.17
CA GLY A 109 18.49 -10.86 -22.29
C GLY A 109 17.88 -10.90 -20.89
N LEU A 110 18.11 -12.03 -20.20
CA LEU A 110 17.59 -12.22 -18.84
C LEU A 110 18.15 -11.20 -17.85
N ASP A 111 19.46 -10.91 -17.97
CA ASP A 111 20.14 -9.95 -17.08
C ASP A 111 19.70 -8.51 -17.33
N TYR A 112 19.40 -8.16 -18.57
CA TYR A 112 18.80 -6.86 -18.90
C TYR A 112 17.44 -6.70 -18.24
N ASN A 113 16.57 -7.70 -18.37
CA ASN A 113 15.24 -7.66 -17.76
C ASN A 113 15.31 -7.60 -16.24
N LYS A 114 16.18 -8.37 -15.59
CA LYS A 114 16.40 -8.29 -14.14
C LYS A 114 16.78 -6.86 -13.70
N LYS A 115 17.74 -6.24 -14.36
CA LYS A 115 18.18 -4.86 -14.09
C LYS A 115 17.07 -3.85 -14.33
N LYS A 116 16.31 -3.99 -15.40
CA LYS A 116 15.20 -3.12 -15.76
C LYS A 116 14.12 -3.10 -14.67
N TYR A 117 13.68 -4.28 -14.23
CA TYR A 117 12.66 -4.37 -13.18
C TYR A 117 13.18 -3.89 -11.82
N LEU A 118 14.44 -4.16 -11.49
CA LEU A 118 15.05 -3.69 -10.25
C LEU A 118 15.15 -2.17 -10.22
N ILE A 119 15.60 -1.53 -11.30
CA ILE A 119 15.67 -0.07 -11.39
C ILE A 119 14.28 0.53 -11.28
N MET A 120 13.28 -0.06 -11.96
CA MET A 120 11.90 0.38 -11.86
C MET A 120 11.38 0.31 -10.42
N ALA A 121 11.67 -0.78 -9.72
CA ALA A 121 11.27 -0.95 -8.32
C ALA A 121 11.92 0.12 -7.42
N ILE A 122 13.21 0.37 -7.57
CA ILE A 122 13.94 1.39 -6.79
C ILE A 122 13.34 2.79 -7.04
N VAL A 123 13.13 3.17 -8.30
CA VAL A 123 12.55 4.48 -8.65
C VAL A 123 11.15 4.63 -8.06
N THR A 124 10.31 3.61 -8.19
CA THR A 124 8.95 3.61 -7.63
C THR A 124 8.96 3.72 -6.11
N VAL A 125 9.86 3.00 -5.44
CA VAL A 125 10.01 3.05 -3.97
C VAL A 125 10.44 4.44 -3.51
N VAL A 126 11.42 5.06 -4.18
CA VAL A 126 11.88 6.42 -3.83
C VAL A 126 10.73 7.43 -3.96
N ILE A 127 10.00 7.39 -5.08
CA ILE A 127 8.82 8.24 -5.27
C ILE A 127 7.77 7.97 -4.19
N GLY A 128 7.51 6.70 -3.90
CA GLY A 128 6.56 6.29 -2.87
C GLY A 128 6.91 6.83 -1.49
N ILE A 129 8.17 6.68 -1.05
CA ILE A 129 8.64 7.18 0.25
C ILE A 129 8.49 8.70 0.33
N ILE A 130 8.82 9.45 -0.73
CA ILE A 130 8.66 10.90 -0.77
C ILE A 130 7.18 11.29 -0.62
N LEU A 131 6.27 10.60 -1.30
CA LEU A 131 4.83 10.84 -1.22
C LEU A 131 4.28 10.49 0.17
N TYR A 132 4.68 9.37 0.77
CA TYR A 132 4.30 9.00 2.13
C TYR A 132 4.82 10.02 3.16
N ALA A 133 6.06 10.46 3.04
CA ALA A 133 6.64 11.50 3.89
C ALA A 133 5.89 12.83 3.74
N SER A 134 5.58 13.25 2.50
CA SER A 134 4.74 14.43 2.23
C SER A 134 3.39 14.36 2.94
N SER A 135 2.71 13.22 2.87
CA SER A 135 1.43 12.99 3.55
C SER A 135 1.57 13.13 5.07
N TYR A 136 2.62 12.57 5.65
CA TYR A 136 2.88 12.67 7.08
C TYR A 136 3.05 14.11 7.56
N PHE A 137 3.80 14.94 6.83
CA PHE A 137 4.07 16.33 7.24
C PHE A 137 2.89 17.27 6.99
N ARG A 138 2.11 17.06 5.93
CA ARG A 138 1.04 17.98 5.53
C ARG A 138 -0.31 17.67 6.15
N VAL A 139 -0.60 16.41 6.42
CA VAL A 139 -1.90 15.99 6.95
C VAL A 139 -1.91 16.12 8.46
N LYS A 140 -2.93 16.80 9.02
CA LYS A 140 -3.17 16.92 10.47
C LYS A 140 -4.49 16.27 10.83
N GLU A 141 -4.47 15.34 11.79
CA GLU A 141 -5.68 14.76 12.36
C GLU A 141 -6.41 15.82 13.19
N ARG A 142 -7.66 16.12 12.81
CA ARG A 142 -8.50 17.13 13.48
C ARG A 142 -9.50 16.50 14.44
N VAL A 143 -9.92 15.28 14.15
CA VAL A 143 -10.90 14.55 14.97
C VAL A 143 -10.17 13.55 15.86
N VAL A 144 -10.25 13.76 17.16
CA VAL A 144 -9.70 12.83 18.15
C VAL A 144 -10.76 11.76 18.41
N ILE A 145 -10.50 10.53 17.97
CA ILE A 145 -11.32 9.38 18.32
C ILE A 145 -10.90 8.91 19.71
N PRO A 146 -11.77 9.06 20.74
CA PRO A 146 -11.44 8.62 22.09
C PRO A 146 -11.20 7.11 22.12
N ASP A 147 -10.20 6.68 22.90
CA ASP A 147 -9.95 5.26 23.14
C ASP A 147 -11.09 4.72 24.02
N ARG A 148 -12.02 4.00 23.40
CA ARG A 148 -13.07 3.31 24.14
C ARG A 148 -12.47 2.08 24.81
N LYS A 149 -12.29 2.15 26.12
CA LYS A 149 -11.93 0.98 26.92
C LYS A 149 -13.12 0.01 26.93
N PRO A 150 -12.94 -1.27 26.65
CA PRO A 150 -14.02 -2.27 26.79
C PRO A 150 -14.54 -2.25 28.23
N GLN A 151 -15.86 -2.16 28.39
CA GLN A 151 -16.46 -2.30 29.72
C GLN A 151 -16.55 -3.77 30.11
N PRO A 152 -16.37 -4.12 31.39
CA PRO A 152 -16.56 -5.49 31.86
C PRO A 152 -17.96 -5.98 31.52
N GLY A 153 -18.07 -7.10 30.78
CA GLY A 153 -19.35 -7.65 30.32
C GLY A 153 -19.79 -7.26 28.91
N GLU A 154 -19.07 -6.34 28.22
CA GLU A 154 -19.35 -6.07 26.81
C GLU A 154 -18.87 -7.24 25.90
N PRO A 155 -19.71 -7.66 24.91
CA PRO A 155 -19.29 -8.66 23.94
C PRO A 155 -18.08 -8.16 23.17
N SER A 156 -17.14 -9.06 22.84
CA SER A 156 -15.91 -8.71 22.14
C SER A 156 -16.20 -7.94 20.86
N GLN A 157 -15.31 -7.02 20.48
CA GLN A 157 -15.47 -6.21 19.27
C GLN A 157 -15.69 -7.07 18.04
N LEU A 158 -15.02 -8.22 17.95
CA LEU A 158 -15.22 -9.21 16.88
C LEU A 158 -16.65 -9.75 16.86
N SER A 159 -17.23 -10.09 18.01
CA SER A 159 -18.62 -10.57 18.09
C SER A 159 -19.63 -9.52 17.60
N ARG A 160 -19.37 -8.23 17.84
CA ARG A 160 -20.20 -7.13 17.34
C ARG A 160 -20.09 -6.98 15.83
N ILE A 161 -18.90 -7.15 15.27
CA ILE A 161 -18.64 -7.11 13.83
C ILE A 161 -19.45 -8.21 13.13
N PHE A 162 -19.35 -9.44 13.60
CA PHE A 162 -20.09 -10.57 13.00
C PHE A 162 -21.62 -10.49 13.17
N LYS A 163 -22.11 -9.79 14.18
CA LYS A 163 -23.54 -9.57 14.39
C LYS A 163 -24.12 -8.41 13.56
N CYS A 164 -23.26 -7.56 12.99
CA CYS A 164 -23.67 -6.41 12.20
C CYS A 164 -23.95 -6.84 10.75
N LYS A 165 -25.22 -7.12 10.42
CA LYS A 165 -25.64 -7.56 9.07
C LYS A 165 -25.16 -6.64 7.93
N PRO A 166 -25.29 -5.29 8.00
CA PRO A 166 -24.80 -4.41 6.93
C PRO A 166 -23.29 -4.55 6.70
N LEU A 167 -22.52 -4.69 7.79
CA LEU A 167 -21.07 -4.84 7.69
C LEU A 167 -20.68 -6.18 7.06
N MET A 168 -21.36 -7.25 7.40
CA MET A 168 -21.14 -8.57 6.79
C MET A 168 -21.46 -8.57 5.29
N LEU A 169 -22.51 -7.85 4.87
CA LEU A 169 -22.81 -7.68 3.44
C LEU A 169 -21.69 -6.92 2.72
N VAL A 170 -21.17 -5.84 3.29
CA VAL A 170 -20.05 -5.10 2.70
C VAL A 170 -18.80 -5.95 2.59
N ILE A 171 -18.49 -6.76 3.61
CA ILE A 171 -17.37 -7.70 3.58
C ILE A 171 -17.57 -8.75 2.48
N ALA A 172 -18.76 -9.34 2.38
CA ALA A 172 -19.07 -10.32 1.34
C ALA A 172 -18.97 -9.72 -0.07
N MET A 173 -19.48 -8.51 -0.28
CA MET A 173 -19.33 -7.77 -1.54
C MET A 173 -17.85 -7.47 -1.85
N GLY A 174 -17.06 -7.11 -0.85
CA GLY A 174 -15.61 -6.89 -0.99
C GLY A 174 -14.88 -8.15 -1.45
N ILE A 175 -15.19 -9.30 -0.85
CA ILE A 175 -14.60 -10.60 -1.23
C ILE A 175 -15.00 -10.97 -2.67
N LEU A 176 -16.28 -10.84 -3.02
CA LEU A 176 -16.78 -11.16 -4.36
C LEU A 176 -16.20 -10.22 -5.44
N SER A 177 -16.01 -8.95 -5.11
CA SER A 177 -15.43 -7.98 -6.06
C SER A 177 -13.92 -8.11 -6.19
N SER A 178 -13.22 -8.73 -5.25
CA SER A 178 -11.77 -8.93 -5.33
C SER A 178 -11.35 -9.83 -6.50
N GLY A 179 -12.20 -10.79 -6.90
CA GLY A 179 -11.99 -11.61 -8.09
C GLY A 179 -11.95 -10.83 -9.42
N ARG A 180 -12.35 -9.56 -9.42
CA ARG A 180 -12.30 -8.68 -10.59
C ARG A 180 -10.87 -8.18 -10.90
N TYR A 181 -9.94 -8.33 -9.98
CA TYR A 181 -8.55 -7.89 -10.14
C TYR A 181 -7.56 -9.04 -10.42
N MET A 182 -8.08 -10.27 -10.58
CA MET A 182 -7.35 -11.42 -11.11
C MET A 182 -7.63 -11.61 -12.61
#